data_55d864ce4ceb315c75c0e30c6b3245ec
#
_entry.id   55d864ce4ceb315c75c0e30c6b3245ec
#
_cell.length_a   1.000
_cell.length_b   1.000
_cell.length_c   1.000
_cell.angle_alpha   90.00
_cell.angle_beta   90.00
_cell.angle_gamma   90.00
#
_symmetry.space_group_name_H-M   'P 1'
#
loop_
_entity.id
_entity.type
_entity.pdbx_description
1 polymer ?
#
loop_
_entity_poly.entity_id
_entity_poly.type
_entity_poly.pdbx_seq_one_letter_code
_entity_poly.pdbx_strand_id
1 'polypeptide(L)'
;MDISTEQIKALREKTGVSVMLVRKALIEAGGDEKEAMKKLEKLESHLADKKAQRIASMGDVESYIHHDGRVGVLLALKCETDFVARNEEFKKEAHNIAMHIAAMDPADKEALLGEPYALDQSRTVSQVLAAITTKFGEHITIEKFVRYSIS
;
A
#
# COMPACT_ATOMS: atom_id res chain seq x y z
N MET A 1 10.92 -0.56 29.95
CA MET A 1 11.25 0.54 29.00
C MET A 1 9.97 1.27 28.63
N ASP A 2 9.96 2.55 28.88
CA ASP A 2 8.78 3.36 28.57
C ASP A 2 8.85 3.83 27.12
N ILE A 3 7.89 3.38 26.33
CA ILE A 3 7.71 3.84 24.94
C ILE A 3 6.97 5.17 25.01
N SER A 4 7.54 6.22 24.43
CA SER A 4 6.92 7.53 24.46
C SER A 4 5.73 7.64 23.52
N THR A 5 4.79 8.50 23.87
CA THR A 5 3.63 8.81 23.02
C THR A 5 4.05 9.37 21.69
N GLU A 6 5.14 10.14 21.66
CA GLU A 6 5.71 10.72 20.44
C GLU A 6 6.23 9.66 19.48
N GLN A 7 6.90 8.63 19.98
CA GLN A 7 7.36 7.49 19.18
C GLN A 7 6.19 6.74 18.55
N ILE A 8 5.15 6.47 19.34
CA ILE A 8 3.93 5.79 18.85
C ILE A 8 3.27 6.63 17.77
N LYS A 9 3.10 7.92 18.00
CA LYS A 9 2.48 8.85 17.06
C LYS A 9 3.25 8.92 15.74
N ALA A 10 4.57 9.12 15.82
CA ALA A 10 5.44 9.22 14.65
C ALA A 10 5.38 7.94 13.80
N LEU A 11 5.44 6.78 14.43
CA LEU A 11 5.42 5.51 13.72
C LEU A 11 4.03 5.20 13.14
N ARG A 12 2.96 5.59 13.84
CA ARG A 12 1.59 5.48 13.33
C ARG A 12 1.36 6.37 12.11
N GLU A 13 1.87 7.59 12.11
CA GLU A 13 1.78 8.50 10.96
C GLU A 13 2.49 7.94 9.73
N LYS A 14 3.61 7.26 9.92
CA LYS A 14 4.36 6.62 8.84
C LYS A 14 3.67 5.37 8.28
N THR A 15 3.01 4.60 9.13
CA THR A 15 2.53 3.26 8.77
C THR A 15 1.01 3.17 8.58
N GLY A 16 0.25 4.06 9.21
CA GLY A 16 -1.21 3.97 9.24
C GLY A 16 -1.77 2.83 10.09
N VAL A 17 -0.91 2.08 10.76
CA VAL A 17 -1.29 0.94 11.60
C VAL A 17 -1.89 1.43 12.94
N SER A 18 -2.71 0.61 13.57
CA SER A 18 -3.35 0.98 14.84
C SER A 18 -2.34 1.26 15.95
N VAL A 19 -2.71 2.15 16.88
CA VAL A 19 -1.89 2.51 18.06
C VAL A 19 -1.46 1.27 18.83
N MET A 20 -2.35 0.30 19.00
CA MET A 20 -2.05 -0.94 19.75
C MET A 20 -0.94 -1.76 19.09
N LEU A 21 -1.01 -1.92 17.78
CA LEU A 21 -0.01 -2.70 17.03
C LEU A 21 1.34 -1.97 17.00
N VAL A 22 1.32 -0.66 16.80
CA VAL A 22 2.55 0.17 16.84
C VAL A 22 3.22 0.08 18.21
N ARG A 23 2.44 0.24 19.27
CA ARG A 23 2.96 0.14 20.65
C ARG A 23 3.56 -1.24 20.93
N LYS A 24 2.86 -2.30 20.53
CA LYS A 24 3.35 -3.68 20.67
C LYS A 24 4.68 -3.88 19.94
N ALA A 25 4.76 -3.43 18.68
CA ALA A 25 5.98 -3.55 17.88
C ALA A 25 7.16 -2.79 18.51
N LEU A 26 6.93 -1.58 19.04
CA LEU A 26 7.94 -0.80 19.73
C LEU A 26 8.42 -1.47 21.01
N ILE A 27 7.52 -2.04 21.81
CA ILE A 27 7.88 -2.78 23.03
C ILE A 27 8.75 -3.99 22.66
N GLU A 28 8.33 -4.78 21.68
CA GLU A 28 9.08 -5.97 21.22
C GLU A 28 10.43 -5.61 20.58
N ALA A 29 10.55 -4.41 20.05
CA ALA A 29 11.79 -3.88 19.47
C ALA A 29 12.66 -3.13 20.47
N GLY A 30 12.28 -3.09 21.75
CA GLY A 30 13.04 -2.36 22.79
C GLY A 30 13.12 -0.86 22.55
N GLY A 31 12.14 -0.28 21.86
CA GLY A 31 12.11 1.14 21.51
C GLY A 31 12.86 1.50 20.21
N ASP A 32 13.47 0.55 19.54
CA ASP A 32 14.13 0.77 18.25
C ASP A 32 13.09 0.89 17.12
N GLU A 33 13.00 2.08 16.52
CA GLU A 33 12.02 2.36 15.46
C GLU A 33 12.23 1.52 14.20
N LYS A 34 13.49 1.26 13.81
CA LYS A 34 13.79 0.46 12.61
C LYS A 34 13.35 -0.99 12.79
N GLU A 35 13.64 -1.56 13.94
CA GLU A 35 13.23 -2.93 14.27
C GLU A 35 11.71 -3.01 14.42
N ALA A 36 11.07 -2.00 15.01
CA ALA A 36 9.61 -1.91 15.09
C ALA A 36 8.98 -1.84 13.70
N MET A 37 9.54 -1.07 12.78
CA MET A 37 9.09 -1.00 11.38
C MET A 37 9.14 -2.37 10.70
N LYS A 38 10.24 -3.09 10.83
CA LYS A 38 10.37 -4.45 10.27
C LYS A 38 9.32 -5.41 10.82
N LYS A 39 9.05 -5.32 12.11
CA LYS A 39 7.99 -6.14 12.76
C LYS A 39 6.61 -5.79 12.23
N LEU A 40 6.33 -4.50 12.04
CA LEU A 40 5.06 -4.04 11.47
C LEU A 40 4.88 -4.49 10.02
N GLU A 41 5.93 -4.41 9.20
CA GLU A 41 5.89 -4.89 7.82
C GLU A 41 5.59 -6.39 7.73
N LYS A 42 6.20 -7.20 8.59
CA LYS A 42 5.89 -8.63 8.68
C LYS A 42 4.45 -8.88 9.11
N LEU A 43 3.96 -8.12 10.08
CA LEU A 43 2.59 -8.23 10.56
C LEU A 43 1.59 -7.82 9.47
N GLU A 44 1.85 -6.74 8.76
CA GLU A 44 1.03 -6.28 7.64
C GLU A 44 0.94 -7.34 6.54
N SER A 45 2.07 -7.95 6.15
CA SER A 45 2.10 -9.04 5.18
C SER A 45 1.30 -10.25 5.64
N HIS A 46 1.41 -10.62 6.90
CA HIS A 46 0.66 -11.73 7.49
C HIS A 46 -0.85 -11.46 7.52
N LEU A 47 -1.25 -10.25 7.89
CA LEU A 47 -2.65 -9.83 7.89
C LEU A 47 -3.22 -9.77 6.47
N ALA A 48 -2.43 -9.32 5.50
CA ALA A 48 -2.82 -9.30 4.09
C ALA A 48 -3.02 -10.73 3.56
N ASP A 49 -2.13 -11.67 3.90
CA ASP A 49 -2.26 -13.08 3.51
C ASP A 49 -3.54 -13.70 4.07
N LYS A 50 -3.88 -13.41 5.31
CA LYS A 50 -5.15 -13.86 5.91
C LYS A 50 -6.37 -13.30 5.18
N LYS A 51 -6.32 -12.05 4.74
CA LYS A 51 -7.42 -11.38 4.03
C LYS A 51 -7.49 -11.74 2.56
N ALA A 52 -6.44 -12.32 1.97
CA ALA A 52 -6.40 -12.70 0.56
C ALA A 52 -7.49 -13.71 0.16
N GLN A 53 -8.06 -14.43 1.12
CA GLN A 53 -9.17 -15.35 0.89
C GLN A 53 -10.53 -14.64 0.78
N ARG A 54 -10.63 -13.38 1.18
CA ARG A 54 -11.87 -12.60 1.11
C ARG A 54 -12.15 -12.15 -0.31
N ILE A 55 -13.43 -12.08 -0.66
CA ILE A 55 -13.87 -11.66 -1.99
C ILE A 55 -13.80 -10.13 -2.08
N ALA A 56 -12.95 -9.62 -2.96
CA ALA A 56 -12.87 -8.22 -3.33
C ALA A 56 -13.61 -8.03 -4.65
N SER A 57 -14.86 -7.57 -4.59
CA SER A 57 -15.72 -7.38 -5.77
C SER A 57 -16.03 -5.92 -6.09
N MET A 58 -15.70 -5.01 -5.17
CA MET A 58 -15.81 -3.57 -5.35
C MET A 58 -14.45 -2.98 -5.71
N GLY A 59 -14.41 -1.71 -6.01
CA GLY A 59 -13.15 -1.04 -6.31
C GLY A 59 -13.33 0.22 -7.12
N ASP A 60 -12.21 0.70 -7.64
CA ASP A 60 -12.15 1.90 -8.45
C ASP A 60 -11.19 1.70 -9.61
N VAL A 61 -11.47 2.34 -10.73
CA VAL A 61 -10.54 2.46 -11.86
C VAL A 61 -9.91 3.84 -11.78
N GLU A 62 -8.63 3.87 -11.48
CA GLU A 62 -7.87 5.11 -11.37
C GLU A 62 -7.11 5.37 -12.66
N SER A 63 -7.04 6.63 -13.08
CA SER A 63 -6.26 7.07 -14.22
C SER A 63 -5.10 7.94 -13.78
N TYR A 64 -3.97 7.79 -14.46
CA TYR A 64 -2.84 8.69 -14.35
C TYR A 64 -2.39 9.07 -15.76
N ILE A 65 -2.34 10.37 -16.03
CA ILE A 65 -1.76 10.90 -17.27
C ILE A 65 -0.59 11.78 -16.86
N HIS A 66 0.60 11.44 -17.35
CA HIS A 66 1.79 12.24 -17.07
C HIS A 66 1.62 13.67 -17.62
N HIS A 67 2.25 14.65 -16.99
CA HIS A 67 2.04 16.06 -17.28
C HIS A 67 2.30 16.43 -18.75
N ASP A 68 3.20 15.73 -19.42
CA ASP A 68 3.50 15.93 -20.85
C ASP A 68 2.49 15.26 -21.80
N GLY A 69 1.52 14.49 -21.25
CA GLY A 69 0.49 13.78 -22.00
C GLY A 69 0.98 12.58 -22.79
N ARG A 70 2.21 12.12 -22.58
CA ARG A 70 2.85 11.07 -23.39
C ARG A 70 2.81 9.68 -22.76
N VAL A 71 2.46 9.60 -21.50
CA VAL A 71 2.30 8.35 -20.75
C VAL A 71 0.96 8.37 -20.01
N GLY A 72 0.21 7.33 -20.12
CA GLY A 72 -1.05 7.18 -19.42
C GLY A 72 -1.25 5.77 -18.89
N VAL A 73 -1.91 5.68 -17.73
CA VAL A 73 -2.20 4.42 -17.05
C VAL A 73 -3.66 4.39 -16.63
N LEU A 74 -4.29 3.23 -16.78
CA LEU A 74 -5.53 2.88 -16.09
C LEU A 74 -5.23 1.72 -15.16
N LEU A 75 -5.64 1.84 -13.90
CA LEU A 75 -5.45 0.83 -12.86
C LEU A 75 -6.80 0.46 -12.25
N ALA A 76 -7.13 -0.82 -12.28
CA ALA A 76 -8.28 -1.36 -11.56
C ALA A 76 -7.81 -1.91 -10.21
N LEU A 77 -8.14 -1.20 -9.14
CA LEU A 77 -7.83 -1.58 -7.75
C LEU A 77 -9.11 -2.04 -7.06
N LYS A 78 -9.10 -3.27 -6.54
CA LYS A 78 -10.28 -3.89 -5.91
C LYS A 78 -10.20 -3.82 -4.39
N CYS A 79 -11.37 -3.72 -3.78
CA CYS A 79 -11.59 -3.79 -2.34
C CYS A 79 -12.89 -4.56 -2.06
N GLU A 80 -13.24 -4.76 -0.79
CA GLU A 80 -14.42 -5.53 -0.42
C GLU A 80 -15.72 -4.72 -0.45
N THR A 81 -15.67 -3.44 -0.05
CA THR A 81 -16.86 -2.59 0.11
C THR A 81 -16.82 -1.33 -0.74
N ASP A 82 -18.01 -0.83 -1.06
CA ASP A 82 -18.18 0.44 -1.73
C ASP A 82 -17.74 1.64 -0.86
N PHE A 83 -17.80 1.52 0.45
CA PHE A 83 -17.31 2.54 1.38
C PHE A 83 -15.82 2.80 1.18
N VAL A 84 -15.02 1.73 1.09
CA VAL A 84 -13.58 1.85 0.85
C VAL A 84 -13.32 2.35 -0.57
N ALA A 85 -14.04 1.82 -1.56
CA ALA A 85 -13.88 2.25 -2.96
C ALA A 85 -14.08 3.77 -3.15
N ARG A 86 -14.97 4.38 -2.38
CA ARG A 86 -15.26 5.83 -2.42
C ARG A 86 -14.38 6.68 -1.51
N ASN A 87 -13.57 6.05 -0.67
CA ASN A 87 -12.71 6.76 0.27
C ASN A 87 -11.60 7.51 -0.47
N GLU A 88 -11.42 8.80 -0.14
CA GLU A 88 -10.40 9.64 -0.79
C GLU A 88 -8.98 9.12 -0.60
N GLU A 89 -8.66 8.51 0.54
CA GLU A 89 -7.36 7.92 0.77
C GLU A 89 -7.13 6.65 -0.04
N PHE A 90 -8.16 5.83 -0.24
CA PHE A 90 -8.10 4.68 -1.15
C PHE A 90 -7.79 5.15 -2.58
N LYS A 91 -8.49 6.18 -3.05
CA LYS A 91 -8.26 6.76 -4.37
C LYS A 91 -6.86 7.35 -4.52
N LYS A 92 -6.36 7.98 -3.47
CA LYS A 92 -4.99 8.51 -3.44
C LYS A 92 -3.95 7.38 -3.55
N GLU A 93 -4.14 6.28 -2.83
CA GLU A 93 -3.26 5.11 -2.94
C GLU A 93 -3.32 4.49 -4.34
N ALA A 94 -4.50 4.38 -4.93
CA ALA A 94 -4.67 3.92 -6.30
C ALA A 94 -3.93 4.84 -7.29
N HIS A 95 -4.04 6.15 -7.10
CA HIS A 95 -3.34 7.14 -7.92
C HIS A 95 -1.82 7.01 -7.82
N ASN A 96 -1.30 6.81 -6.62
CA ASN A 96 0.13 6.63 -6.38
C ASN A 96 0.66 5.34 -7.05
N ILE A 97 -0.10 4.26 -7.01
CA ILE A 97 0.26 3.01 -7.70
C ILE A 97 0.22 3.21 -9.22
N ALA A 98 -0.80 3.89 -9.74
CA ALA A 98 -0.87 4.22 -11.17
C ALA A 98 0.33 5.07 -11.62
N MET A 99 0.76 6.02 -10.82
CA MET A 99 1.94 6.84 -11.06
C MET A 99 3.22 5.98 -11.07
N HIS A 100 3.34 5.03 -10.16
CA HIS A 100 4.42 4.05 -10.15
C HIS A 100 4.46 3.23 -11.46
N ILE A 101 3.31 2.73 -11.91
CA ILE A 101 3.21 1.99 -13.17
C ILE A 101 3.66 2.83 -14.35
N ALA A 102 3.26 4.11 -14.39
CA ALA A 102 3.69 5.03 -15.43
C ALA A 102 5.21 5.21 -15.45
N ALA A 103 5.83 5.31 -14.28
CA ALA A 103 7.28 5.52 -14.14
C ALA A 103 8.10 4.27 -14.43
N MET A 104 7.64 3.10 -14.01
CA MET A 104 8.44 1.86 -14.00
C MET A 104 8.13 0.89 -15.13
N ASP A 105 7.00 1.05 -15.81
CA ASP A 105 6.57 0.19 -16.93
C ASP A 105 6.69 -1.32 -16.64
N PRO A 106 6.02 -1.83 -15.58
CA PRO A 106 6.08 -3.25 -15.27
C PRO A 106 5.46 -4.08 -16.39
N ALA A 107 6.07 -5.23 -16.69
CA ALA A 107 5.63 -6.11 -17.77
C ALA A 107 4.26 -6.75 -17.50
N ASP A 108 3.99 -7.07 -16.24
CA ASP A 108 2.76 -7.69 -15.77
C ASP A 108 2.51 -7.42 -14.28
N LYS A 109 1.43 -7.96 -13.75
CA LYS A 109 1.08 -7.82 -12.34
C LYS A 109 2.14 -8.41 -11.40
N GLU A 110 2.69 -9.57 -11.75
CA GLU A 110 3.72 -10.24 -10.94
C GLU A 110 4.98 -9.38 -10.84
N ALA A 111 5.45 -8.86 -11.97
CA ALA A 111 6.59 -7.94 -12.01
C ALA A 111 6.31 -6.68 -11.18
N LEU A 112 5.13 -6.09 -11.33
CA LEU A 112 4.71 -4.91 -10.56
C LEU A 112 4.81 -5.15 -9.06
N LEU A 113 4.30 -6.27 -8.56
CA LEU A 113 4.29 -6.58 -7.14
C LEU A 113 5.69 -6.71 -6.53
N GLY A 114 6.65 -7.18 -7.31
CA GLY A 114 8.05 -7.36 -6.88
C GLY A 114 8.93 -6.13 -7.00
N GLU A 115 8.48 -5.07 -7.66
CA GLU A 115 9.29 -3.88 -7.86
C GLU A 115 9.45 -3.03 -6.60
N PRO A 116 10.62 -2.41 -6.38
CA PRO A 116 10.74 -1.34 -5.40
C PRO A 116 9.76 -0.21 -5.72
N TYR A 117 9.00 0.24 -4.73
CA TYR A 117 7.97 1.25 -4.92
C TYR A 117 8.59 2.62 -5.23
N ALA A 118 8.16 3.27 -6.31
CA ALA A 118 8.76 4.53 -6.77
C ALA A 118 8.69 5.66 -5.74
N LEU A 119 7.66 5.68 -4.91
CA LEU A 119 7.48 6.70 -3.86
C LEU A 119 8.20 6.36 -2.55
N ASP A 120 8.58 5.09 -2.35
CA ASP A 120 9.33 4.62 -1.18
C ASP A 120 10.08 3.35 -1.54
N GLN A 121 11.30 3.50 -2.02
CA GLN A 121 12.12 2.39 -2.53
C GLN A 121 12.57 1.39 -1.45
N SER A 122 12.34 1.67 -0.18
CA SER A 122 12.59 0.73 0.92
C SER A 122 11.56 -0.40 0.98
N ARG A 123 10.46 -0.29 0.24
CA ARG A 123 9.36 -1.27 0.18
C ARG A 123 9.08 -1.69 -1.24
N THR A 124 8.59 -2.92 -1.42
CA THR A 124 8.03 -3.38 -2.70
C THR A 124 6.57 -2.93 -2.82
N VAL A 125 6.05 -2.94 -4.05
CA VAL A 125 4.62 -2.69 -4.30
C VAL A 125 3.74 -3.68 -3.53
N SER A 126 4.14 -4.94 -3.42
CA SER A 126 3.44 -5.95 -2.62
C SER A 126 3.35 -5.55 -1.14
N GLN A 127 4.42 -5.03 -0.57
CA GLN A 127 4.43 -4.53 0.80
C GLN A 127 3.55 -3.29 0.97
N VAL A 128 3.51 -2.41 -0.02
CA VAL A 128 2.60 -1.25 -0.03
C VAL A 128 1.15 -1.70 -0.04
N LEU A 129 0.78 -2.69 -0.86
CA LEU A 129 -0.57 -3.26 -0.88
C LEU A 129 -0.95 -3.90 0.46
N ALA A 130 -0.01 -4.60 1.10
CA ALA A 130 -0.22 -5.17 2.43
C ALA A 130 -0.49 -4.08 3.48
N ALA A 131 0.23 -2.97 3.42
CA ALA A 131 0.00 -1.82 4.29
C ALA A 131 -1.37 -1.18 4.06
N ILE A 132 -1.79 -1.02 2.81
CA ILE A 132 -3.12 -0.49 2.45
C ILE A 132 -4.21 -1.44 2.95
N THR A 133 -4.05 -2.74 2.76
CA THR A 133 -4.97 -3.77 3.27
C THR A 133 -5.13 -3.65 4.79
N THR A 134 -4.04 -3.50 5.52
CA THR A 134 -4.07 -3.32 6.98
C THR A 134 -4.77 -2.01 7.36
N LYS A 135 -4.49 -0.93 6.65
CA LYS A 135 -5.06 0.40 6.90
C LYS A 135 -6.58 0.41 6.76
N PHE A 136 -7.12 -0.18 5.71
CA PHE A 136 -8.56 -0.22 5.45
C PHE A 136 -9.27 -1.43 6.06
N GLY A 137 -8.53 -2.43 6.53
CA GLY A 137 -9.10 -3.65 7.10
C GLY A 137 -9.81 -4.54 6.10
N GLU A 138 -9.56 -4.35 4.80
CA GLU A 138 -10.18 -5.11 3.71
C GLU A 138 -9.14 -5.71 2.79
N HIS A 139 -9.48 -6.82 2.13
CA HIS A 139 -8.65 -7.37 1.05
C HIS A 139 -8.59 -6.35 -0.09
N ILE A 140 -7.40 -5.89 -0.40
CA ILE A 140 -7.14 -4.96 -1.50
C ILE A 140 -6.17 -5.61 -2.46
N THR A 141 -6.54 -5.64 -3.74
CA THR A 141 -5.76 -6.30 -4.77
C THR A 141 -5.83 -5.55 -6.10
N ILE A 142 -4.76 -5.64 -6.87
CA ILE A 142 -4.74 -5.15 -8.25
C ILE A 142 -5.43 -6.20 -9.13
N GLU A 143 -6.49 -5.82 -9.82
CA GLU A 143 -7.11 -6.70 -10.80
C GLU A 143 -6.33 -6.71 -12.10
N LYS A 144 -6.14 -5.53 -12.67
CA LYS A 144 -5.40 -5.32 -13.92
C LYS A 144 -4.99 -3.87 -14.08
N PHE A 145 -4.07 -3.64 -15.00
CA PHE A 145 -3.68 -2.30 -15.41
C PHE A 145 -3.29 -2.30 -16.88
N VAL A 146 -3.29 -1.13 -17.48
CA VAL A 146 -2.77 -0.89 -18.82
C VAL A 146 -1.97 0.40 -18.82
N ARG A 147 -0.86 0.41 -19.54
CA ARG A 147 -0.01 1.58 -19.73
C ARG A 147 0.18 1.83 -21.21
N TYR A 148 -0.06 3.05 -21.62
CA TYR A 148 0.26 3.53 -22.96
C TYR A 148 1.35 4.59 -22.90
N SER A 149 2.24 4.57 -23.87
CA SER A 149 3.24 5.63 -24.05
C SER A 149 3.45 5.94 -25.52
N ILE A 150 3.74 7.20 -25.79
CA ILE A 150 4.18 7.66 -27.10
C ILE A 150 5.68 7.85 -27.00
N SER A 151 6.41 7.03 -27.72
CA SER A 151 7.87 7.06 -27.72
C SER A 151 8.42 7.82 -28.94
#